data_6ceb2e4c1c78edf8ab5033f48e048232
#
_entry.id   6ceb2e4c1c78edf8ab5033f48e048232
#
_cell.length_a   1.000
_cell.length_b   1.000
_cell.length_c   1.000
_cell.angle_alpha   90.00
_cell.angle_beta   90.00
_cell.angle_gamma   90.00
#
_symmetry.space_group_name_H-M   'P 1'
#
loop_
_entity.id
_entity.type
_entity.pdbx_description
1 polymer ?
#
loop_
_entity_poly.entity_id
_entity_poly.type
_entity_poly.pdbx_seq_one_letter_code
_entity_poly.pdbx_strand_id
1 'polypeptide(L)'
;MIAEISIENFFSIKSVQKISFEPSADTFMSDEYSYEVKDGVRLLKVGIIYGANASGKTNILNAIEFFKMLVLRMPKDRTEKTGVVPFMLDDTSRNEKTKMSMVFYINQSKYILSFELDAKHIYSETLIVYDSIRPTKLYNRNYDTTTDSSTIDFGVNLKMTKKSQDVISGNTINNCSVLAAFGKSNVERTRLNDVYDYFAKQVKDVLAPGMLLSGYVKSRLDKDEAGDLKKFILNFLKASDFNIEDVVLHEEEELITPELEQLIQNAPIDKDAKAEMLRKGKITNTELTFKHKAGDKVYDLSEEYESNGTMRFLGMAVILNFLLKTNRFVPIDEVETSIHYELLAYFLKVFLANSNGTSQMLLTTHDINLLNEDFIRRDTIWFTDKDELGETKIVRLSSLGLHKNLSPYNAYKQGKLVKLPFLGSQYINLND
;
A
#
# COMPACT_ATOMS: atom_id res chain seq x y z
N MET A 1 4.75 2.06 -12.26
CA MET A 1 5.30 2.66 -11.01
C MET A 1 4.54 3.93 -10.66
N ILE A 2 4.33 4.21 -9.39
CA ILE A 2 3.79 5.48 -8.91
C ILE A 2 4.90 6.53 -8.90
N ALA A 3 4.62 7.72 -9.43
CA ALA A 3 5.56 8.85 -9.45
C ALA A 3 5.24 9.88 -8.37
N GLU A 4 3.97 10.24 -8.19
CA GLU A 4 3.54 11.22 -7.19
C GLU A 4 2.14 10.88 -6.68
N ILE A 5 1.90 11.13 -5.40
CA ILE A 5 0.60 11.08 -4.75
C ILE A 5 0.37 12.46 -4.13
N SER A 6 -0.77 13.08 -4.43
CA SER A 6 -1.21 14.35 -3.85
C SER A 6 -2.53 14.17 -3.12
N ILE A 7 -2.64 14.72 -1.91
CA ILE A 7 -3.77 14.54 -1.00
C ILE A 7 -4.10 15.90 -0.37
N GLU A 8 -5.38 16.28 -0.37
CA GLU A 8 -5.90 17.47 0.27
C GLU A 8 -7.22 17.16 0.96
N ASN A 9 -7.42 17.65 2.16
CA ASN A 9 -8.63 17.49 2.97
C ASN A 9 -9.02 16.03 3.20
N PHE A 10 -8.13 15.24 3.81
CA PHE A 10 -8.36 13.82 4.06
C PHE A 10 -7.80 13.41 5.43
N PHE A 11 -8.64 12.88 6.32
CA PHE A 11 -8.29 12.52 7.72
C PHE A 11 -7.56 13.66 8.45
N SER A 12 -6.27 13.48 8.78
CA SER A 12 -5.44 14.51 9.42
C SER A 12 -4.72 15.44 8.44
N ILE A 13 -4.90 15.26 7.15
CA ILE A 13 -4.29 16.07 6.10
C ILE A 13 -5.30 17.15 5.69
N LYS A 14 -5.03 18.43 6.01
CA LYS A 14 -5.88 19.58 5.66
C LYS A 14 -5.44 20.20 4.33
N SER A 15 -4.25 20.77 4.30
CA SER A 15 -3.67 21.37 3.09
C SER A 15 -3.04 20.33 2.19
N VAL A 16 -2.81 20.67 0.92
CA VAL A 16 -2.17 19.78 -0.05
C VAL A 16 -0.85 19.24 0.46
N GLN A 17 -0.75 17.93 0.54
CA GLN A 17 0.48 17.21 0.83
C GLN A 17 0.84 16.30 -0.34
N LYS A 18 2.14 16.16 -0.62
CA LYS A 18 2.65 15.38 -1.75
C LYS A 18 3.75 14.43 -1.34
N ILE A 19 3.70 13.22 -1.88
CA ILE A 19 4.80 12.24 -1.81
C ILE A 19 5.23 11.95 -3.25
N SER A 20 6.51 12.16 -3.54
CA SER A 20 7.08 11.93 -4.86
C SER A 20 8.14 10.84 -4.81
N PHE A 21 8.10 9.94 -5.78
CA PHE A 21 9.13 8.93 -6.03
C PHE A 21 10.16 9.38 -7.08
N GLU A 22 10.13 10.65 -7.50
CA GLU A 22 11.18 11.20 -8.37
C GLU A 22 12.48 11.33 -7.56
N PRO A 23 13.62 10.79 -8.05
CA PRO A 23 14.90 10.91 -7.35
C PRO A 23 15.39 12.37 -7.36
N SER A 24 16.15 12.75 -6.34
CA SER A 24 16.93 13.99 -6.35
C SER A 24 18.12 13.86 -7.31
N ALA A 25 18.89 14.95 -7.46
CA ALA A 25 20.12 14.94 -8.26
C ALA A 25 21.26 14.09 -7.65
N ASP A 26 21.03 13.44 -6.49
CA ASP A 26 21.99 12.56 -5.86
C ASP A 26 22.13 11.26 -6.66
N THR A 27 23.36 10.90 -7.01
CA THR A 27 23.70 9.70 -7.82
C THR A 27 24.08 8.49 -6.96
N PHE A 28 24.13 8.63 -5.63
CA PHE A 28 24.47 7.53 -4.74
C PHE A 28 23.51 6.34 -4.93
N MET A 29 24.04 5.15 -5.20
CA MET A 29 23.27 3.92 -5.45
C MET A 29 22.05 4.12 -6.39
N SER A 30 22.25 4.92 -7.45
CA SER A 30 21.14 5.32 -8.32
C SER A 30 20.46 4.12 -9.00
N ASP A 31 21.21 3.11 -9.40
CA ASP A 31 20.68 1.95 -10.14
C ASP A 31 19.96 0.98 -9.21
N GLU A 32 20.42 0.83 -7.99
CA GLU A 32 19.76 0.02 -6.97
C GLU A 32 18.44 0.65 -6.51
N TYR A 33 18.46 1.97 -6.29
CA TYR A 33 17.31 2.70 -5.73
C TYR A 33 16.27 3.13 -6.73
N SER A 34 16.60 3.23 -8.01
CA SER A 34 15.65 3.73 -8.99
C SER A 34 15.58 2.85 -10.23
N TYR A 35 14.44 2.95 -10.91
CA TYR A 35 14.17 2.26 -12.17
C TYR A 35 13.80 3.29 -13.23
N GLU A 36 14.34 3.14 -14.43
CA GLU A 36 14.01 3.98 -15.57
C GLU A 36 12.69 3.54 -16.21
N VAL A 37 11.63 4.32 -15.98
CA VAL A 37 10.27 4.01 -16.46
C VAL A 37 10.01 4.50 -17.88
N LYS A 38 10.82 5.47 -18.34
CA LYS A 38 10.81 6.05 -19.67
C LYS A 38 12.17 6.73 -19.88
N ASP A 39 12.58 6.92 -21.14
CA ASP A 39 13.86 7.55 -21.48
C ASP A 39 14.11 8.84 -20.67
N GLY A 40 15.14 8.79 -19.82
CA GLY A 40 15.55 9.88 -18.94
C GLY A 40 14.65 10.13 -17.72
N VAL A 41 13.62 9.30 -17.48
CA VAL A 41 12.73 9.41 -16.31
C VAL A 41 12.95 8.23 -15.38
N ARG A 42 13.51 8.47 -14.21
CA ARG A 42 13.72 7.46 -13.16
C ARG A 42 12.78 7.66 -11.99
N LEU A 43 12.34 6.58 -11.37
CA LEU A 43 11.53 6.61 -10.15
C LEU A 43 12.16 5.72 -9.08
N LEU A 44 12.09 6.19 -7.83
CA LEU A 44 12.58 5.47 -6.67
C LEU A 44 11.74 4.20 -6.41
N LYS A 45 12.41 3.14 -5.99
CA LYS A 45 11.80 1.85 -5.63
C LYS A 45 11.29 1.83 -4.19
N VAL A 46 11.79 2.74 -3.33
CA VAL A 46 11.47 2.78 -1.89
C VAL A 46 11.18 4.22 -1.47
N GLY A 47 10.13 4.37 -0.66
CA GLY A 47 9.86 5.55 0.15
C GLY A 47 9.69 5.13 1.61
N ILE A 48 10.25 5.88 2.55
CA ILE A 48 10.19 5.59 3.99
C ILE A 48 9.67 6.83 4.72
N ILE A 49 8.56 6.67 5.43
CA ILE A 49 7.90 7.75 6.17
C ILE A 49 8.18 7.58 7.66
N TYR A 50 8.85 8.55 8.23
CA TYR A 50 9.11 8.66 9.67
C TYR A 50 8.18 9.68 10.33
N GLY A 51 7.91 9.50 11.60
CA GLY A 51 7.18 10.46 12.41
C GLY A 51 6.78 9.89 13.76
N ALA A 52 6.47 10.75 14.71
CA ALA A 52 5.97 10.34 16.01
C ALA A 52 4.63 9.59 15.91
N ASN A 53 4.21 8.95 17.00
CA ASN A 53 2.86 8.37 17.09
C ASN A 53 1.83 9.46 16.82
N ALA A 54 0.77 9.09 16.10
CA ALA A 54 -0.31 10.00 15.70
C ALA A 54 0.10 11.18 14.79
N SER A 55 1.31 11.20 14.19
CA SER A 55 1.73 12.24 13.23
C SER A 55 1.01 12.19 11.88
N GLY A 56 0.29 11.09 11.59
CA GLY A 56 -0.47 10.92 10.35
C GLY A 56 0.15 10.00 9.31
N LYS A 57 1.20 9.23 9.64
CA LYS A 57 1.82 8.25 8.73
C LYS A 57 0.81 7.30 8.12
N THR A 58 0.01 6.63 8.94
CA THR A 58 -1.04 5.70 8.51
C THR A 58 -2.08 6.38 7.61
N ASN A 59 -2.41 7.67 7.85
CA ASN A 59 -3.38 8.39 7.02
C ASN A 59 -2.91 8.59 5.58
N ILE A 60 -1.59 8.62 5.35
CA ILE A 60 -1.02 8.67 4.01
C ILE A 60 -1.25 7.33 3.28
N LEU A 61 -1.01 6.21 3.96
CA LEU A 61 -1.25 4.89 3.40
C LEU A 61 -2.75 4.66 3.17
N ASN A 62 -3.60 5.08 4.11
CA ASN A 62 -5.05 5.03 3.97
C ASN A 62 -5.55 5.84 2.76
N ALA A 63 -4.89 6.96 2.42
CA ALA A 63 -5.24 7.73 1.23
C ALA A 63 -4.95 6.95 -0.07
N ILE A 64 -3.88 6.16 -0.11
CA ILE A 64 -3.55 5.29 -1.25
C ILE A 64 -4.58 4.17 -1.39
N GLU A 65 -4.94 3.53 -0.27
CA GLU A 65 -5.95 2.48 -0.25
C GLU A 65 -7.33 3.01 -0.64
N PHE A 66 -7.70 4.17 -0.13
CA PHE A 66 -8.94 4.86 -0.49
C PHE A 66 -8.96 5.23 -1.99
N PHE A 67 -7.86 5.75 -2.53
CA PHE A 67 -7.75 6.04 -3.95
C PHE A 67 -7.93 4.79 -4.81
N LYS A 68 -7.29 3.68 -4.45
CA LYS A 68 -7.48 2.38 -5.08
C LYS A 68 -8.93 1.91 -5.01
N MET A 69 -9.56 2.06 -3.84
CA MET A 69 -10.97 1.71 -3.63
C MET A 69 -11.88 2.51 -4.54
N LEU A 70 -11.67 3.83 -4.71
CA LEU A 70 -12.44 4.66 -5.65
C LEU A 70 -12.35 4.13 -7.09
N VAL A 71 -11.19 3.63 -7.51
CA VAL A 71 -10.98 3.10 -8.87
C VAL A 71 -11.67 1.76 -9.09
N LEU A 72 -11.74 0.90 -8.07
CA LEU A 72 -12.12 -0.50 -8.25
C LEU A 72 -13.52 -0.85 -7.75
N ARG A 73 -14.01 -0.12 -6.72
CA ARG A 73 -15.25 -0.47 -6.04
C ARG A 73 -16.45 0.28 -6.65
N MET A 74 -17.41 -0.49 -7.12
CA MET A 74 -18.72 0.04 -7.47
C MET A 74 -19.61 0.09 -6.23
N PRO A 75 -20.20 1.25 -5.87
CA PRO A 75 -21.15 1.34 -4.76
C PRO A 75 -22.45 0.55 -5.08
N LYS A 76 -23.17 0.15 -4.05
CA LYS A 76 -24.41 -0.61 -4.18
C LYS A 76 -25.52 0.21 -4.85
N ASP A 77 -25.63 1.47 -4.46
CA ASP A 77 -26.62 2.40 -4.97
C ASP A 77 -26.19 3.87 -4.77
N ARG A 78 -27.02 4.83 -5.18
CA ARG A 78 -26.76 6.26 -5.08
C ARG A 78 -26.73 6.82 -3.66
N THR A 79 -27.24 6.08 -2.67
CA THR A 79 -27.34 6.52 -1.27
C THR A 79 -26.13 6.11 -0.45
N GLU A 80 -25.35 5.16 -0.95
CA GLU A 80 -24.12 4.73 -0.31
C GLU A 80 -23.11 5.89 -0.27
N LYS A 81 -22.45 6.09 0.87
CA LYS A 81 -21.42 7.11 1.00
C LYS A 81 -20.13 6.69 0.26
N THR A 82 -19.39 7.67 -0.23
CA THR A 82 -18.07 7.44 -0.86
C THR A 82 -17.04 6.84 0.11
N GLY A 83 -17.26 7.02 1.42
CA GLY A 83 -16.33 6.58 2.46
C GLY A 83 -15.22 7.59 2.77
N VAL A 84 -15.18 8.72 2.09
CA VAL A 84 -14.19 9.77 2.39
C VAL A 84 -14.45 10.40 3.76
N VAL A 85 -13.37 10.67 4.49
CA VAL A 85 -13.38 11.40 5.75
C VAL A 85 -12.53 12.64 5.56
N PRO A 86 -13.13 13.85 5.54
CA PRO A 86 -12.39 15.10 5.43
C PRO A 86 -11.63 15.40 6.73
N PHE A 87 -10.81 16.46 6.72
CA PHE A 87 -10.18 16.95 7.94
C PHE A 87 -11.24 17.48 8.92
N MET A 88 -11.31 16.88 10.10
CA MET A 88 -12.43 17.07 11.05
C MET A 88 -12.16 18.12 12.14
N LEU A 89 -10.92 18.63 12.25
CA LEU A 89 -10.53 19.57 13.30
C LEU A 89 -10.69 21.05 12.88
N ASP A 90 -11.47 21.30 11.83
CA ASP A 90 -11.76 22.64 11.32
C ASP A 90 -13.17 22.66 10.72
N ASP A 91 -13.97 23.66 11.12
CA ASP A 91 -15.38 23.75 10.72
C ASP A 91 -15.56 23.98 9.21
N THR A 92 -14.61 24.65 8.56
CA THR A 92 -14.64 24.88 7.12
C THR A 92 -14.31 23.59 6.38
N SER A 93 -13.20 22.94 6.72
CA SER A 93 -12.70 21.73 6.04
C SER A 93 -13.67 20.55 6.10
N ARG A 94 -14.48 20.43 7.16
CA ARG A 94 -15.52 19.38 7.27
C ARG A 94 -16.52 19.41 6.12
N ASN A 95 -16.76 20.59 5.56
CA ASN A 95 -17.75 20.83 4.50
C ASN A 95 -17.10 21.04 3.13
N GLU A 96 -15.78 21.06 3.06
CA GLU A 96 -15.03 21.18 1.82
C GLU A 96 -14.80 19.81 1.19
N LYS A 97 -14.52 19.81 -0.10
CA LYS A 97 -14.23 18.61 -0.88
C LYS A 97 -12.82 18.09 -0.60
N THR A 98 -12.68 16.80 -0.58
CA THR A 98 -11.39 16.13 -0.63
C THR A 98 -10.90 16.14 -2.07
N LYS A 99 -9.60 16.44 -2.28
CA LYS A 99 -8.95 16.34 -3.58
C LYS A 99 -7.78 15.37 -3.50
N MET A 100 -7.73 14.49 -4.46
CA MET A 100 -6.68 13.46 -4.55
C MET A 100 -6.22 13.33 -5.99
N SER A 101 -4.91 13.15 -6.18
CA SER A 101 -4.38 12.79 -7.49
C SER A 101 -3.21 11.84 -7.38
N MET A 102 -3.05 10.99 -8.40
CA MET A 102 -1.94 10.07 -8.52
C MET A 102 -1.33 10.17 -9.91
N VAL A 103 -0.02 10.34 -9.95
CA VAL A 103 0.79 10.28 -11.16
C VAL A 103 1.49 8.93 -11.20
N PHE A 104 1.32 8.18 -12.27
CA PHE A 104 1.89 6.84 -12.40
C PHE A 104 2.25 6.51 -13.85
N TYR A 105 3.12 5.51 -14.02
CA TYR A 105 3.58 5.05 -15.31
C TYR A 105 3.14 3.61 -15.57
N ILE A 106 2.58 3.38 -16.76
CA ILE A 106 2.27 2.06 -17.31
C ILE A 106 2.88 2.01 -18.73
N ASN A 107 3.74 1.01 -18.99
CA ASN A 107 4.34 0.81 -20.32
C ASN A 107 4.92 2.10 -20.94
N GLN A 108 5.73 2.84 -20.18
CA GLN A 108 6.37 4.11 -20.56
C GLN A 108 5.40 5.31 -20.73
N SER A 109 4.10 5.12 -20.67
CA SER A 109 3.13 6.21 -20.68
C SER A 109 2.89 6.73 -19.27
N LYS A 110 2.94 8.06 -19.11
CA LYS A 110 2.62 8.74 -17.84
C LYS A 110 1.11 8.99 -17.78
N TYR A 111 0.48 8.59 -16.71
CA TYR A 111 -0.93 8.84 -16.42
C TYR A 111 -1.08 9.77 -15.22
N ILE A 112 -2.12 10.60 -15.25
CA ILE A 112 -2.58 11.40 -14.11
C ILE A 112 -4.06 11.11 -13.94
N LEU A 113 -4.43 10.55 -12.79
CA LEU A 113 -5.81 10.35 -12.36
C LEU A 113 -6.07 11.24 -11.16
N SER A 114 -7.14 12.02 -11.21
CA SER A 114 -7.52 12.96 -10.15
C SER A 114 -9.00 12.88 -9.82
N PHE A 115 -9.32 13.11 -8.54
CA PHE A 115 -10.66 13.14 -7.98
C PHE A 115 -10.88 14.38 -7.13
N GLU A 116 -12.10 14.91 -7.19
CA GLU A 116 -12.65 15.87 -6.26
C GLU A 116 -14.00 15.34 -5.76
N LEU A 117 -14.13 15.10 -4.46
CA LEU A 117 -15.28 14.39 -3.89
C LEU A 117 -15.60 14.83 -2.47
N ASP A 118 -16.82 14.53 -2.04
CA ASP A 118 -17.25 14.57 -0.65
C ASP A 118 -17.85 13.21 -0.22
N ALA A 119 -18.49 13.16 0.93
CA ALA A 119 -19.09 11.94 1.45
C ALA A 119 -20.24 11.39 0.59
N LYS A 120 -20.80 12.17 -0.35
CA LYS A 120 -21.97 11.80 -1.14
C LYS A 120 -21.66 11.69 -2.64
N HIS A 121 -20.78 12.55 -3.14
CA HIS A 121 -20.59 12.73 -4.59
C HIS A 121 -19.11 12.76 -4.97
N ILE A 122 -18.82 12.26 -6.16
CA ILE A 122 -17.59 12.55 -6.88
C ILE A 122 -17.90 13.71 -7.84
N TYR A 123 -17.42 14.91 -7.53
CA TYR A 123 -17.69 16.13 -8.30
C TYR A 123 -16.91 16.20 -9.59
N SER A 124 -15.65 15.80 -9.55
CA SER A 124 -14.78 15.77 -10.71
C SER A 124 -13.91 14.51 -10.70
N GLU A 125 -13.73 13.91 -11.85
CA GLU A 125 -12.79 12.83 -12.08
C GLU A 125 -12.16 13.03 -13.46
N THR A 126 -10.83 13.06 -13.55
CA THR A 126 -10.12 13.27 -14.80
C THR A 126 -9.00 12.27 -14.96
N LEU A 127 -8.91 11.63 -16.13
CA LEU A 127 -7.79 10.78 -16.52
C LEU A 127 -7.08 11.34 -17.73
N ILE A 128 -5.80 11.64 -17.58
CA ILE A 128 -4.93 12.18 -18.60
C ILE A 128 -3.78 11.21 -18.85
N VAL A 129 -3.37 11.05 -20.10
CA VAL A 129 -2.17 10.28 -20.49
C VAL A 129 -1.19 11.17 -21.27
N TYR A 130 0.10 10.91 -21.04
CA TYR A 130 1.22 11.51 -21.77
C TYR A 130 2.03 10.37 -22.41
N ASP A 131 1.75 10.09 -23.67
CA ASP A 131 2.60 9.22 -24.50
C ASP A 131 3.84 9.98 -24.99
N SER A 132 3.68 11.31 -25.12
CA SER A 132 4.72 12.26 -25.48
C SER A 132 4.70 13.44 -24.49
N ILE A 133 5.22 14.59 -24.87
CA ILE A 133 5.18 15.82 -24.06
C ILE A 133 3.75 16.38 -23.95
N ARG A 134 2.89 16.14 -24.96
CA ARG A 134 1.53 16.69 -24.98
C ARG A 134 0.54 15.80 -24.24
N PRO A 135 -0.26 16.39 -23.32
CA PRO A 135 -1.30 15.64 -22.62
C PRO A 135 -2.45 15.24 -23.56
N THR A 136 -2.97 14.07 -23.35
CA THR A 136 -4.20 13.61 -23.98
C THR A 136 -5.20 13.25 -22.88
N LYS A 137 -6.34 13.92 -22.87
CA LYS A 137 -7.42 13.60 -21.95
C LYS A 137 -8.11 12.34 -22.42
N LEU A 138 -8.14 11.29 -21.57
CA LEU A 138 -8.86 10.06 -21.86
C LEU A 138 -10.34 10.20 -21.51
N TYR A 139 -10.65 10.81 -20.37
CA TYR A 139 -12.00 11.27 -20.03
C TYR A 139 -11.95 12.41 -19.01
N ASN A 140 -13.07 13.11 -18.92
CA ASN A 140 -13.36 14.08 -17.87
C ASN A 140 -14.81 13.91 -17.44
N ARG A 141 -15.03 13.72 -16.13
CA ARG A 141 -16.35 13.65 -15.52
C ARG A 141 -16.58 14.89 -14.68
N ASN A 142 -17.77 15.46 -14.81
CA ASN A 142 -18.25 16.53 -13.95
C ASN A 142 -19.64 16.17 -13.44
N TYR A 143 -19.88 16.41 -12.14
CA TYR A 143 -21.19 16.25 -11.51
C TYR A 143 -21.86 17.61 -11.39
N ASP A 144 -23.09 17.68 -11.84
CA ASP A 144 -23.94 18.86 -11.72
C ASP A 144 -24.93 18.69 -10.58
N THR A 145 -24.81 19.55 -9.56
CA THR A 145 -25.67 19.53 -8.37
C THR A 145 -27.10 19.96 -8.66
N THR A 146 -27.33 20.69 -9.78
CA THR A 146 -28.68 21.19 -10.12
C THR A 146 -29.54 20.10 -10.78
N THR A 147 -28.90 19.24 -11.56
CA THR A 147 -29.55 18.14 -12.28
C THR A 147 -29.40 16.79 -11.57
N ASP A 148 -28.64 16.72 -10.46
CA ASP A 148 -28.25 15.50 -9.76
C ASP A 148 -27.69 14.43 -10.68
N SER A 149 -26.88 14.83 -11.65
CA SER A 149 -26.35 13.93 -12.66
C SER A 149 -24.89 14.21 -13.01
N SER A 150 -24.21 13.21 -13.56
CA SER A 150 -22.84 13.35 -14.04
C SER A 150 -22.79 13.34 -15.55
N THR A 151 -21.99 14.22 -16.13
CA THR A 151 -21.60 14.18 -17.54
C THR A 151 -20.17 13.65 -17.67
N ILE A 152 -19.93 12.85 -18.71
CA ILE A 152 -18.61 12.27 -18.98
C ILE A 152 -18.25 12.57 -20.44
N ASP A 153 -17.14 13.32 -20.59
CA ASP A 153 -16.57 13.61 -21.89
C ASP A 153 -15.42 12.62 -22.15
N PHE A 154 -15.65 11.66 -23.03
CA PHE A 154 -14.63 10.69 -23.43
C PHE A 154 -13.78 11.24 -24.56
N GLY A 155 -12.46 11.14 -24.39
CA GLY A 155 -11.49 11.57 -25.42
C GLY A 155 -11.50 10.64 -26.62
N VAL A 156 -11.35 11.21 -27.81
CA VAL A 156 -11.33 10.46 -29.09
C VAL A 156 -10.24 9.38 -29.15
N ASN A 157 -9.16 9.57 -28.42
CA ASN A 157 -8.03 8.63 -28.36
C ASN A 157 -8.32 7.35 -27.56
N LEU A 158 -9.43 7.27 -26.85
CA LEU A 158 -9.91 6.02 -26.24
C LEU A 158 -10.36 4.99 -27.29
N LYS A 159 -10.70 5.47 -28.51
CA LYS A 159 -11.23 4.61 -29.60
C LYS A 159 -12.40 3.73 -29.13
N MET A 160 -13.28 4.30 -28.31
CA MET A 160 -14.46 3.64 -27.74
C MET A 160 -15.71 3.95 -28.56
N THR A 161 -16.55 2.95 -28.81
CA THR A 161 -17.83 3.15 -29.49
C THR A 161 -18.78 4.01 -28.67
N LYS A 162 -19.70 4.73 -29.32
CA LYS A 162 -20.71 5.54 -28.63
C LYS A 162 -21.56 4.69 -27.69
N LYS A 163 -21.93 3.47 -28.10
CA LYS A 163 -22.67 2.52 -27.29
C LYS A 163 -21.95 2.20 -25.98
N SER A 164 -20.65 1.94 -26.01
CA SER A 164 -19.84 1.67 -24.82
C SER A 164 -19.70 2.90 -23.92
N GLN A 165 -19.56 4.09 -24.49
CA GLN A 165 -19.57 5.34 -23.74
C GLN A 165 -20.89 5.53 -23.00
N ASP A 166 -22.04 5.27 -23.66
CA ASP A 166 -23.37 5.39 -23.06
C ASP A 166 -23.58 4.37 -21.93
N VAL A 167 -23.09 3.12 -22.10
CA VAL A 167 -23.13 2.08 -21.03
C VAL A 167 -22.33 2.52 -19.81
N ILE A 168 -21.10 3.00 -19.98
CA ILE A 168 -20.28 3.46 -18.86
C ILE A 168 -20.93 4.68 -18.21
N SER A 169 -21.40 5.64 -18.99
CA SER A 169 -22.06 6.83 -18.46
C SER A 169 -23.30 6.47 -17.64
N GLY A 170 -24.11 5.54 -18.11
CA GLY A 170 -25.30 5.08 -17.40
C GLY A 170 -24.98 4.33 -16.09
N ASN A 171 -23.85 3.64 -16.04
CA ASN A 171 -23.40 2.94 -14.83
C ASN A 171 -22.63 3.85 -13.85
N THR A 172 -22.18 5.05 -14.28
CA THR A 172 -21.45 5.99 -13.43
C THR A 172 -22.43 6.84 -12.64
N ILE A 173 -22.90 6.30 -11.52
CA ILE A 173 -23.76 7.03 -10.58
C ILE A 173 -22.96 8.10 -9.81
N ASN A 174 -23.64 8.99 -9.07
CA ASN A 174 -23.05 10.17 -8.42
C ASN A 174 -21.85 9.90 -7.48
N ASN A 175 -21.83 8.75 -6.83
CA ASN A 175 -20.79 8.31 -5.88
C ASN A 175 -19.84 7.23 -6.45
N CYS A 176 -19.94 6.91 -7.74
CA CYS A 176 -19.14 5.90 -8.43
C CYS A 176 -18.10 6.56 -9.35
N SER A 177 -16.88 6.05 -9.42
CA SER A 177 -15.91 6.48 -10.42
C SER A 177 -16.19 5.91 -11.81
N VAL A 178 -15.70 6.60 -12.84
CA VAL A 178 -15.77 6.11 -14.23
C VAL A 178 -15.04 4.78 -14.39
N LEU A 179 -13.90 4.61 -13.72
CA LEU A 179 -13.12 3.37 -13.78
C LEU A 179 -13.82 2.22 -13.08
N ALA A 180 -14.48 2.45 -11.94
CA ALA A 180 -15.26 1.41 -11.25
C ALA A 180 -16.47 0.97 -12.09
N ALA A 181 -17.19 1.92 -12.69
CA ALA A 181 -18.28 1.64 -13.61
C ALA A 181 -17.79 0.88 -14.86
N PHE A 182 -16.66 1.29 -15.43
CA PHE A 182 -15.99 0.59 -16.53
C PHE A 182 -15.68 -0.87 -16.17
N GLY A 183 -15.08 -1.12 -15.00
CA GLY A 183 -14.70 -2.47 -14.55
C GLY A 183 -15.90 -3.44 -14.36
N LYS A 184 -17.14 -2.93 -14.29
CA LYS A 184 -18.38 -3.70 -14.20
C LYS A 184 -19.20 -3.70 -15.50
N SER A 185 -18.69 -3.06 -16.55
CA SER A 185 -19.35 -2.94 -17.84
C SER A 185 -18.77 -3.90 -18.88
N ASN A 186 -19.63 -4.53 -19.67
CA ASN A 186 -19.19 -5.36 -20.79
C ASN A 186 -19.00 -4.48 -22.05
N VAL A 187 -17.79 -3.94 -22.18
CA VAL A 187 -17.39 -3.03 -23.26
C VAL A 187 -16.08 -3.47 -23.89
N GLU A 188 -15.76 -2.94 -25.08
CA GLU A 188 -14.51 -3.25 -25.76
C GLU A 188 -13.28 -2.83 -24.95
N ARG A 189 -12.17 -3.57 -25.19
CA ARG A 189 -10.89 -3.27 -24.52
C ARG A 189 -10.31 -1.95 -25.01
N THR A 190 -9.95 -1.10 -24.06
CA THR A 190 -9.34 0.22 -24.29
C THR A 190 -8.20 0.47 -23.32
N ARG A 191 -7.58 1.65 -23.35
CA ARG A 191 -6.59 2.07 -22.33
C ARG A 191 -7.13 2.12 -20.90
N LEU A 192 -8.46 2.17 -20.72
CA LEU A 192 -9.05 2.07 -19.39
C LEU A 192 -8.78 0.72 -18.73
N ASN A 193 -8.65 -0.37 -19.52
CA ASN A 193 -8.24 -1.68 -19.00
C ASN A 193 -6.84 -1.63 -18.39
N ASP A 194 -5.89 -0.94 -19.03
CA ASP A 194 -4.51 -0.87 -18.53
C ASP A 194 -4.49 -0.15 -17.17
N VAL A 195 -5.25 0.94 -17.03
CA VAL A 195 -5.36 1.69 -15.78
C VAL A 195 -6.11 0.89 -14.70
N TYR A 196 -7.26 0.29 -15.04
CA TYR A 196 -8.02 -0.55 -14.11
C TYR A 196 -7.19 -1.75 -13.61
N ASP A 197 -6.55 -2.45 -14.54
CA ASP A 197 -5.68 -3.60 -14.24
C ASP A 197 -4.45 -3.19 -13.41
N TYR A 198 -3.90 -1.99 -13.61
CA TYR A 198 -2.81 -1.46 -12.80
C TYR A 198 -3.24 -1.37 -11.32
N PHE A 199 -4.37 -0.74 -11.03
CA PHE A 199 -4.87 -0.65 -9.66
C PHE A 199 -5.32 -2.01 -9.10
N ALA A 200 -5.98 -2.83 -9.89
CA ALA A 200 -6.46 -4.14 -9.44
C ALA A 200 -5.33 -5.14 -9.17
N LYS A 201 -4.27 -5.13 -9.98
CA LYS A 201 -3.24 -6.17 -9.95
C LYS A 201 -1.91 -5.68 -9.37
N GLN A 202 -1.51 -4.41 -9.64
CA GLN A 202 -0.18 -3.93 -9.30
C GLN A 202 -0.14 -3.12 -8.00
N VAL A 203 -1.16 -2.32 -7.70
CA VAL A 203 -1.26 -1.61 -6.41
C VAL A 203 -1.85 -2.55 -5.37
N LYS A 204 -1.08 -2.91 -4.34
CA LYS A 204 -1.54 -3.82 -3.28
C LYS A 204 -2.24 -3.05 -2.15
N ASP A 205 -3.01 -3.79 -1.35
CA ASP A 205 -3.61 -3.25 -0.13
C ASP A 205 -2.51 -2.96 0.90
N VAL A 206 -2.81 -2.08 1.85
CA VAL A 206 -1.88 -1.75 2.93
C VAL A 206 -1.65 -2.97 3.81
N LEU A 207 -0.39 -3.35 4.02
CA LEU A 207 -0.02 -4.33 5.02
C LEU A 207 -0.02 -3.65 6.39
N ALA A 208 -1.08 -3.87 7.15
CA ALA A 208 -1.27 -3.25 8.45
C ALA A 208 -0.31 -3.82 9.53
N PRO A 209 0.01 -3.04 10.58
CA PRO A 209 0.72 -3.54 11.74
C PRO A 209 -0.04 -4.73 12.35
N GLY A 210 0.69 -5.75 12.79
CA GLY A 210 0.08 -6.93 13.42
C GLY A 210 -0.75 -7.83 12.49
N MET A 211 -0.83 -7.56 11.20
CA MET A 211 -1.45 -8.49 10.25
C MET A 211 -0.71 -9.83 10.30
N LEU A 212 -1.47 -10.89 10.58
CA LEU A 212 -0.94 -12.25 10.56
C LEU A 212 -0.64 -12.67 9.12
N LEU A 213 0.64 -12.82 8.81
CA LEU A 213 1.08 -13.22 7.47
C LEU A 213 1.10 -14.74 7.27
N SER A 214 0.82 -15.54 8.31
CA SER A 214 0.84 -17.02 8.25
C SER A 214 -0.09 -17.55 7.16
N GLY A 215 -1.33 -17.08 7.09
CA GLY A 215 -2.26 -17.49 6.03
C GLY A 215 -1.77 -17.17 4.62
N TYR A 216 -1.11 -16.01 4.43
CA TYR A 216 -0.50 -15.63 3.17
C TYR A 216 0.69 -16.54 2.83
N VAL A 217 1.56 -16.84 3.79
CA VAL A 217 2.69 -17.76 3.65
C VAL A 217 2.22 -19.14 3.23
N LYS A 218 1.24 -19.71 3.96
CA LYS A 218 0.64 -21.03 3.67
C LYS A 218 0.09 -21.08 2.24
N SER A 219 -0.73 -20.12 1.87
CA SER A 219 -1.31 -20.05 0.50
C SER A 219 -0.27 -19.89 -0.61
N ARG A 220 0.90 -19.33 -0.31
CA ARG A 220 1.99 -19.18 -1.27
C ARG A 220 2.87 -20.41 -1.36
N LEU A 221 3.12 -21.10 -0.25
CA LEU A 221 3.86 -22.36 -0.20
C LEU A 221 3.07 -23.51 -0.82
N ASP A 222 1.75 -23.56 -0.60
CA ASP A 222 0.83 -24.51 -1.23
C ASP A 222 0.93 -24.48 -2.78
N LYS A 223 1.14 -23.31 -3.35
CA LYS A 223 1.27 -23.09 -4.80
C LYS A 223 2.71 -23.20 -5.34
N ASP A 224 3.67 -23.50 -4.48
CA ASP A 224 5.10 -23.55 -4.83
C ASP A 224 5.53 -24.95 -5.30
N GLU A 225 4.92 -25.44 -6.39
CA GLU A 225 5.20 -26.78 -6.94
C GLU A 225 6.68 -27.03 -7.25
N ALA A 226 7.40 -25.99 -7.69
CA ALA A 226 8.83 -26.07 -8.02
C ALA A 226 9.76 -25.96 -6.79
N GLY A 227 9.24 -25.54 -5.63
CA GLY A 227 10.01 -25.32 -4.42
C GLY A 227 10.91 -24.07 -4.44
N ASP A 228 10.77 -23.20 -5.42
CA ASP A 228 11.62 -22.02 -5.60
C ASP A 228 11.37 -20.98 -4.49
N LEU A 229 10.11 -20.80 -4.09
CA LEU A 229 9.76 -19.88 -3.00
C LEU A 229 10.30 -20.42 -1.67
N LYS A 230 10.09 -21.70 -1.39
CA LYS A 230 10.60 -22.35 -0.18
C LYS A 230 12.12 -22.22 -0.09
N LYS A 231 12.83 -22.50 -1.17
CA LYS A 231 14.29 -22.34 -1.23
C LYS A 231 14.73 -20.90 -0.97
N PHE A 232 14.04 -19.92 -1.56
CA PHE A 232 14.33 -18.50 -1.30
C PHE A 232 14.12 -18.15 0.17
N ILE A 233 13.01 -18.55 0.76
CA ILE A 233 12.68 -18.31 2.17
C ILE A 233 13.79 -18.88 3.07
N LEU A 234 14.14 -20.16 2.90
CA LEU A 234 15.16 -20.81 3.73
C LEU A 234 16.52 -20.11 3.64
N ASN A 235 16.94 -19.73 2.43
CA ASN A 235 18.18 -18.98 2.23
C ASN A 235 18.12 -17.62 2.92
N PHE A 236 16.99 -16.92 2.84
CA PHE A 236 16.81 -15.60 3.45
C PHE A 236 16.82 -15.68 4.97
N LEU A 237 16.11 -16.66 5.57
CA LEU A 237 16.09 -16.89 7.01
C LEU A 237 17.48 -17.27 7.53
N LYS A 238 18.16 -18.18 6.84
CA LYS A 238 19.53 -18.62 7.21
C LYS A 238 20.55 -17.47 7.15
N ALA A 239 20.45 -16.61 6.15
CA ALA A 239 21.31 -15.43 6.04
C ALA A 239 21.00 -14.35 7.11
N SER A 240 19.90 -14.51 7.84
CA SER A 240 19.44 -13.63 8.92
C SER A 240 19.59 -14.25 10.31
N ASP A 241 20.45 -15.25 10.43
CA ASP A 241 20.79 -15.95 11.69
C ASP A 241 19.62 -16.72 12.36
N PHE A 242 18.62 -17.15 11.55
CA PHE A 242 17.58 -18.06 12.04
C PHE A 242 18.06 -19.51 11.89
N ASN A 243 18.05 -20.27 13.00
CA ASN A 243 18.41 -21.70 13.04
C ASN A 243 17.31 -22.61 12.49
N ILE A 244 16.66 -22.18 11.38
CA ILE A 244 15.59 -22.93 10.72
C ILE A 244 16.19 -23.61 9.48
N GLU A 245 16.18 -24.93 9.47
CA GLU A 245 16.68 -25.75 8.37
C GLU A 245 15.62 -26.01 7.31
N ASP A 246 14.34 -26.11 7.73
CA ASP A 246 13.23 -26.35 6.81
C ASP A 246 11.91 -25.78 7.35
N VAL A 247 10.97 -25.50 6.44
CA VAL A 247 9.58 -25.12 6.74
C VAL A 247 8.69 -26.04 5.93
N VAL A 248 7.83 -26.81 6.61
CA VAL A 248 6.97 -27.82 6.00
C VAL A 248 5.51 -27.40 6.17
N LEU A 249 4.74 -27.46 5.10
CA LEU A 249 3.31 -27.27 5.12
C LEU A 249 2.64 -28.62 5.31
N HIS A 250 1.87 -28.77 6.37
CA HIS A 250 1.03 -29.93 6.62
C HIS A 250 -0.42 -29.57 6.35
N GLU A 251 -1.12 -30.45 5.65
CA GLU A 251 -2.54 -30.36 5.42
C GLU A 251 -3.24 -31.50 6.15
N GLU A 252 -4.18 -31.14 7.01
CA GLU A 252 -5.05 -32.09 7.69
C GLU A 252 -6.50 -31.83 7.29
N GLU A 253 -7.17 -32.87 6.84
CA GLU A 253 -8.59 -32.80 6.55
C GLU A 253 -9.39 -33.08 7.83
N GLU A 254 -10.16 -32.11 8.25
CA GLU A 254 -11.06 -32.22 9.40
C GLU A 254 -12.51 -32.26 8.91
N LEU A 255 -13.30 -33.24 9.42
CA LEU A 255 -14.72 -33.31 9.13
C LEU A 255 -15.47 -32.16 9.81
N ILE A 256 -16.41 -31.57 9.11
CA ILE A 256 -17.24 -30.50 9.66
C ILE A 256 -18.17 -31.07 10.71
N THR A 257 -17.92 -30.77 11.99
CA THR A 257 -18.83 -31.05 13.09
C THR A 257 -20.00 -30.05 13.11
N PRO A 258 -21.12 -30.36 13.79
CA PRO A 258 -22.26 -29.42 13.91
C PRO A 258 -21.84 -28.07 14.52
N GLU A 259 -20.89 -28.05 15.46
CA GLU A 259 -20.37 -26.85 16.09
C GLU A 259 -19.57 -26.01 15.07
N LEU A 260 -18.74 -26.67 14.26
CA LEU A 260 -17.93 -26.03 13.22
C LEU A 260 -18.80 -25.49 12.09
N GLU A 261 -19.89 -26.19 11.75
CA GLU A 261 -20.90 -25.72 10.78
C GLU A 261 -21.52 -24.40 11.24
N GLN A 262 -21.91 -24.27 12.51
CA GLN A 262 -22.45 -23.03 13.07
C GLN A 262 -21.42 -21.89 13.02
N LEU A 263 -20.14 -22.17 13.29
CA LEU A 263 -19.07 -21.17 13.19
C LEU A 263 -18.88 -20.69 11.73
N ILE A 264 -18.88 -21.61 10.76
CA ILE A 264 -18.78 -21.29 9.34
C ILE A 264 -19.97 -20.43 8.89
N GLN A 265 -21.20 -20.78 9.31
CA GLN A 265 -22.41 -20.03 8.95
C GLN A 265 -22.34 -18.57 9.47
N ASN A 266 -21.80 -18.36 10.67
CA ASN A 266 -21.68 -17.04 11.31
C ASN A 266 -20.42 -16.26 10.90
N ALA A 267 -19.43 -16.91 10.29
CA ALA A 267 -18.18 -16.26 9.87
C ALA A 267 -18.44 -15.17 8.81
N PRO A 268 -17.67 -14.08 8.75
CA PRO A 268 -17.79 -13.04 7.74
C PRO A 268 -17.15 -13.46 6.40
N ILE A 269 -17.58 -14.60 5.86
CA ILE A 269 -17.09 -15.19 4.62
C ILE A 269 -18.21 -15.08 3.57
N ASP A 270 -17.84 -15.01 2.30
CA ASP A 270 -18.76 -14.98 1.18
C ASP A 270 -19.73 -16.18 1.20
N LYS A 271 -20.98 -15.94 0.78
CA LYS A 271 -22.05 -16.96 0.84
C LYS A 271 -21.75 -18.18 -0.02
N ASP A 272 -21.17 -17.99 -1.20
CA ASP A 272 -20.86 -19.08 -2.12
C ASP A 272 -19.69 -19.92 -1.59
N ALA A 273 -18.69 -19.28 -0.98
CA ALA A 273 -17.59 -19.96 -0.30
C ALA A 273 -18.06 -20.78 0.91
N LYS A 274 -19.00 -20.25 1.73
CA LYS A 274 -19.63 -21.02 2.82
C LYS A 274 -20.36 -22.25 2.30
N ALA A 275 -21.18 -22.07 1.28
CA ALA A 275 -21.95 -23.17 0.68
C ALA A 275 -21.04 -24.25 0.11
N GLU A 276 -19.92 -23.86 -0.50
CA GLU A 276 -18.93 -24.81 -1.02
C GLU A 276 -18.23 -25.59 0.11
N MET A 277 -17.80 -24.89 1.20
CA MET A 277 -17.20 -25.53 2.38
C MET A 277 -18.14 -26.57 2.99
N LEU A 278 -19.39 -26.16 3.24
CA LEU A 278 -20.40 -27.07 3.83
C LEU A 278 -20.73 -28.24 2.89
N ARG A 279 -20.77 -28.01 1.58
CA ARG A 279 -20.99 -29.08 0.60
C ARG A 279 -19.87 -30.13 0.59
N LYS A 280 -18.63 -29.71 0.78
CA LYS A 280 -17.47 -30.62 0.86
C LYS A 280 -17.50 -31.50 2.13
N GLY A 281 -18.21 -31.08 3.18
CA GLY A 281 -18.34 -31.80 4.46
C GLY A 281 -17.03 -31.91 5.24
N LYS A 282 -15.97 -31.27 4.75
CA LYS A 282 -14.65 -31.24 5.36
C LYS A 282 -13.95 -29.90 5.09
N ILE A 283 -13.14 -29.48 6.02
CA ILE A 283 -12.22 -28.34 5.86
C ILE A 283 -10.79 -28.86 5.86
N THR A 284 -9.96 -28.21 5.05
CA THR A 284 -8.51 -28.45 5.10
C THR A 284 -7.90 -27.47 6.09
N ASN A 285 -7.41 -27.97 7.19
CA ASN A 285 -6.58 -27.19 8.11
C ASN A 285 -5.13 -27.27 7.64
N THR A 286 -4.51 -26.10 7.49
CA THR A 286 -3.12 -26.03 7.01
C THR A 286 -2.25 -25.49 8.14
N GLU A 287 -1.19 -26.21 8.48
CA GLU A 287 -0.26 -25.85 9.56
C GLU A 287 1.18 -25.81 9.04
N LEU A 288 1.99 -24.88 9.57
CA LEU A 288 3.42 -24.82 9.32
C LEU A 288 4.18 -25.51 10.45
N THR A 289 5.10 -26.40 10.06
CA THR A 289 6.09 -26.98 10.97
C THR A 289 7.47 -26.50 10.59
N PHE A 290 8.21 -26.02 11.57
CA PHE A 290 9.58 -25.51 11.46
C PHE A 290 10.57 -26.57 11.94
N LYS A 291 11.59 -26.84 11.15
CA LYS A 291 12.68 -27.74 11.54
C LYS A 291 13.84 -26.93 12.07
N HIS A 292 14.03 -26.96 13.40
CA HIS A 292 15.11 -26.24 14.08
C HIS A 292 16.33 -27.12 14.31
N LYS A 293 17.51 -26.60 14.00
CA LYS A 293 18.75 -27.24 14.33
C LYS A 293 19.23 -26.83 15.71
N ALA A 294 19.46 -27.82 16.58
CA ALA A 294 20.04 -27.62 17.91
C ALA A 294 21.19 -28.62 18.10
N GLY A 295 22.42 -28.12 18.01
CA GLY A 295 23.63 -28.96 17.93
C GLY A 295 23.62 -29.82 16.66
N ASP A 296 23.74 -31.15 16.82
CA ASP A 296 23.72 -32.08 15.68
C ASP A 296 22.34 -32.67 15.38
N LYS A 297 21.30 -32.19 16.07
CA LYS A 297 19.94 -32.71 15.94
C LYS A 297 19.00 -31.67 15.35
N VAL A 298 17.98 -32.15 14.67
CA VAL A 298 16.88 -31.33 14.12
C VAL A 298 15.60 -31.71 14.85
N TYR A 299 14.83 -30.69 15.23
CA TYR A 299 13.57 -30.80 15.97
C TYR A 299 12.46 -30.11 15.20
N ASP A 300 11.31 -30.75 15.17
CA ASP A 300 10.10 -30.19 14.56
C ASP A 300 9.36 -29.34 15.62
N LEU A 301 9.01 -28.11 15.23
CA LEU A 301 8.27 -27.16 16.05
C LEU A 301 7.08 -26.60 15.26
N SER A 302 5.86 -26.74 15.82
CA SER A 302 4.66 -26.14 15.19
C SER A 302 4.73 -24.62 15.22
N GLU A 303 4.07 -23.96 14.24
CA GLU A 303 3.97 -22.50 14.16
C GLU A 303 3.43 -21.84 15.44
N GLU A 304 2.65 -22.54 16.24
CA GLU A 304 2.11 -22.04 17.52
C GLU A 304 3.20 -21.73 18.55
N TYR A 305 4.33 -22.43 18.46
CA TYR A 305 5.48 -22.24 19.35
C TYR A 305 6.51 -21.25 18.80
N GLU A 306 6.31 -20.78 17.56
CA GLU A 306 7.20 -19.79 16.98
C GLU A 306 6.94 -18.39 17.53
N SER A 307 8.00 -17.59 17.59
CA SER A 307 7.86 -16.19 17.97
C SER A 307 7.11 -15.37 16.90
N ASN A 308 6.38 -14.34 17.36
CA ASN A 308 5.77 -13.38 16.43
C ASN A 308 6.79 -12.75 15.47
N GLY A 309 8.03 -12.55 15.93
CA GLY A 309 9.13 -12.04 15.12
C GLY A 309 9.51 -13.00 14.00
N THR A 310 9.67 -14.30 14.31
CA THR A 310 9.93 -15.37 13.32
C THR A 310 8.83 -15.41 12.26
N MET A 311 7.57 -15.44 12.70
CA MET A 311 6.42 -15.51 11.80
C MET A 311 6.28 -14.25 10.93
N ARG A 312 6.54 -13.07 11.50
CA ARG A 312 6.54 -11.81 10.77
C ARG A 312 7.65 -11.79 9.72
N PHE A 313 8.88 -12.18 10.10
CA PHE A 313 10.02 -12.18 9.19
C PHE A 313 9.87 -13.21 8.07
N LEU A 314 9.31 -14.38 8.37
CA LEU A 314 8.90 -15.36 7.37
C LEU A 314 7.91 -14.76 6.34
N GLY A 315 6.89 -14.07 6.81
CA GLY A 315 5.95 -13.34 5.95
C GLY A 315 6.62 -12.28 5.10
N MET A 316 7.56 -11.53 5.67
CA MET A 316 8.37 -10.54 4.94
C MET A 316 9.25 -11.19 3.88
N ALA A 317 9.80 -12.39 4.11
CA ALA A 317 10.54 -13.15 3.10
C ALA A 317 9.64 -13.49 1.88
N VAL A 318 8.40 -13.90 2.11
CA VAL A 318 7.43 -14.17 1.04
C VAL A 318 7.08 -12.89 0.27
N ILE A 319 6.87 -11.78 0.97
CA ILE A 319 6.61 -10.46 0.35
C ILE A 319 7.82 -10.02 -0.48
N LEU A 320 9.04 -10.20 0.03
CA LEU A 320 10.28 -9.89 -0.68
C LEU A 320 10.39 -10.69 -1.97
N ASN A 321 10.21 -12.01 -1.92
CA ASN A 321 10.21 -12.86 -3.11
C ASN A 321 9.17 -12.40 -4.14
N PHE A 322 7.97 -12.05 -3.66
CA PHE A 322 6.91 -11.53 -4.52
C PHE A 322 7.31 -10.22 -5.18
N LEU A 323 7.91 -9.27 -4.45
CA LEU A 323 8.39 -8.00 -4.99
C LEU A 323 9.52 -8.19 -6.00
N LEU A 324 10.44 -9.14 -5.76
CA LEU A 324 11.56 -9.41 -6.66
C LEU A 324 11.11 -10.08 -7.98
N LYS A 325 10.03 -10.86 -7.94
CA LYS A 325 9.51 -11.60 -9.10
C LYS A 325 8.40 -10.87 -9.87
N THR A 326 7.89 -9.75 -9.36
CA THR A 326 6.73 -9.07 -9.96
C THR A 326 6.95 -7.56 -10.05
N ASN A 327 6.00 -6.85 -10.67
CA ASN A 327 5.98 -5.40 -10.76
C ASN A 327 4.82 -4.88 -9.91
N ARG A 328 5.05 -4.63 -8.62
CA ARG A 328 4.00 -4.28 -7.67
C ARG A 328 4.39 -3.07 -6.82
N PHE A 329 3.38 -2.32 -6.43
CA PHE A 329 3.47 -1.32 -5.38
C PHE A 329 2.88 -1.89 -4.09
N VAL A 330 3.68 -1.92 -3.02
CA VAL A 330 3.28 -2.49 -1.71
C VAL A 330 3.47 -1.44 -0.63
N PRO A 331 2.39 -0.87 -0.09
CA PRO A 331 2.45 -0.03 1.10
C PRO A 331 2.46 -0.90 2.37
N ILE A 332 3.38 -0.59 3.31
CA ILE A 332 3.53 -1.35 4.56
C ILE A 332 3.52 -0.37 5.74
N ASP A 333 2.57 -0.54 6.64
CA ASP A 333 2.49 0.28 7.85
C ASP A 333 3.27 -0.37 8.99
N GLU A 334 4.02 0.45 9.75
CA GLU A 334 4.87 0.04 10.86
C GLU A 334 5.68 -1.22 10.52
N VAL A 335 6.54 -1.10 9.50
CA VAL A 335 7.27 -2.24 8.92
C VAL A 335 8.13 -2.98 9.94
N GLU A 336 8.60 -2.29 11.00
CA GLU A 336 9.39 -2.83 12.10
C GLU A 336 8.60 -3.66 13.11
N THR A 337 7.27 -3.70 13.02
CA THR A 337 6.44 -4.44 14.01
C THR A 337 6.92 -5.87 14.19
N SER A 338 7.31 -6.20 15.42
CA SER A 338 7.82 -7.51 15.85
C SER A 338 9.15 -7.96 15.22
N ILE A 339 9.88 -7.11 14.49
CA ILE A 339 11.21 -7.45 13.95
C ILE A 339 12.27 -6.45 14.40
N HIS A 340 13.49 -6.95 14.59
CA HIS A 340 14.63 -6.10 14.93
C HIS A 340 15.04 -5.25 13.73
N TYR A 341 15.55 -4.03 13.98
CA TYR A 341 15.92 -3.09 12.90
C TYR A 341 16.95 -3.65 11.92
N GLU A 342 17.91 -4.47 12.40
CA GLU A 342 18.91 -5.11 11.54
C GLU A 342 18.28 -6.05 10.51
N LEU A 343 17.22 -6.77 10.88
CA LEU A 343 16.46 -7.62 9.97
C LEU A 343 15.71 -6.78 8.93
N LEU A 344 15.18 -5.63 9.35
CA LEU A 344 14.55 -4.68 8.42
C LEU A 344 15.59 -4.06 7.48
N ALA A 345 16.76 -3.66 7.99
CA ALA A 345 17.85 -3.15 7.17
C ALA A 345 18.32 -4.23 6.16
N TYR A 346 18.45 -5.48 6.60
CA TYR A 346 18.79 -6.59 5.71
C TYR A 346 17.72 -6.83 4.63
N PHE A 347 16.44 -6.81 4.98
CA PHE A 347 15.32 -6.90 4.03
C PHE A 347 15.43 -5.83 2.94
N LEU A 348 15.69 -4.57 3.32
CA LEU A 348 15.84 -3.47 2.37
C LEU A 348 17.09 -3.64 1.49
N LYS A 349 18.22 -4.04 2.07
CA LYS A 349 19.47 -4.31 1.33
C LYS A 349 19.26 -5.41 0.27
N VAL A 350 18.58 -6.51 0.65
CA VAL A 350 18.29 -7.60 -0.30
C VAL A 350 17.33 -7.14 -1.40
N PHE A 351 16.30 -6.36 -1.07
CA PHE A 351 15.39 -5.80 -2.07
C PHE A 351 16.14 -4.91 -3.06
N LEU A 352 16.92 -3.95 -2.58
CA LEU A 352 17.65 -2.99 -3.42
C LEU A 352 18.66 -3.69 -4.33
N ALA A 353 19.43 -4.63 -3.78
CA ALA A 353 20.46 -5.35 -4.53
C ALA A 353 19.90 -6.30 -5.62
N ASN A 354 18.66 -6.82 -5.46
CA ASN A 354 18.10 -7.83 -6.33
C ASN A 354 16.89 -7.37 -7.14
N SER A 355 16.36 -6.16 -6.91
CA SER A 355 15.20 -5.65 -7.61
C SER A 355 15.56 -5.09 -8.98
N ASN A 356 15.33 -5.88 -10.04
CA ASN A 356 15.57 -5.49 -11.42
C ASN A 356 14.29 -4.99 -12.15
N GLY A 357 13.15 -4.99 -11.47
CA GLY A 357 11.84 -4.63 -12.01
C GLY A 357 11.31 -3.29 -11.49
N THR A 358 10.03 -3.04 -11.79
CA THR A 358 9.31 -1.80 -11.42
C THR A 358 8.59 -1.92 -10.07
N SER A 359 8.95 -2.86 -9.21
CA SER A 359 8.38 -2.97 -7.87
C SER A 359 8.76 -1.76 -7.01
N GLN A 360 7.80 -1.29 -6.21
CA GLN A 360 7.97 -0.18 -5.29
C GLN A 360 7.41 -0.52 -3.92
N MET A 361 8.00 0.05 -2.88
CA MET A 361 7.47 0.03 -1.50
C MET A 361 7.32 1.44 -0.96
N LEU A 362 6.27 1.66 -0.18
CA LEU A 362 6.12 2.82 0.69
C LEU A 362 5.94 2.32 2.11
N LEU A 363 6.91 2.60 2.95
CA LEU A 363 7.00 2.07 4.30
C LEU A 363 6.72 3.18 5.30
N THR A 364 6.00 2.90 6.37
CA THR A 364 6.03 3.75 7.56
C THR A 364 6.84 3.07 8.65
N THR A 365 7.54 3.84 9.46
CA THR A 365 8.34 3.32 10.57
C THR A 365 8.49 4.33 11.71
N HIS A 366 8.65 3.83 12.93
CA HIS A 366 9.10 4.57 14.10
C HIS A 366 10.57 4.31 14.42
N ASP A 367 11.18 3.32 13.78
CA ASP A 367 12.55 2.93 14.06
C ASP A 367 13.55 3.90 13.40
N ILE A 368 14.07 4.80 14.21
CA ILE A 368 15.04 5.80 13.77
C ILE A 368 16.41 5.21 13.48
N ASN A 369 16.71 3.98 13.88
CA ASN A 369 18.04 3.38 13.67
C ASN A 369 18.32 3.22 12.17
N LEU A 370 17.32 2.99 11.34
CA LEU A 370 17.48 3.00 9.88
C LEU A 370 18.04 4.32 9.33
N LEU A 371 17.79 5.46 10.00
CA LEU A 371 18.37 6.75 9.59
C LEU A 371 19.89 6.81 9.75
N ASN A 372 20.48 5.87 10.47
CA ASN A 372 21.92 5.77 10.68
C ASN A 372 22.61 4.83 9.69
N GLU A 373 21.84 4.10 8.88
CA GLU A 373 22.37 3.20 7.86
C GLU A 373 22.94 4.00 6.68
N ASP A 374 24.15 3.67 6.29
CA ASP A 374 24.90 4.38 5.24
C ASP A 374 24.35 4.14 3.83
N PHE A 375 23.61 3.06 3.63
CA PHE A 375 22.99 2.75 2.34
C PHE A 375 21.69 3.54 2.11
N ILE A 376 21.05 4.14 3.14
CA ILE A 376 19.77 4.83 2.99
C ILE A 376 19.92 6.20 2.31
N ARG A 377 19.28 6.38 1.16
CA ARG A 377 19.26 7.64 0.42
C ARG A 377 18.34 8.67 1.08
N ARG A 378 18.79 9.92 1.17
CA ARG A 378 18.01 11.02 1.78
C ARG A 378 16.72 11.36 1.03
N ASP A 379 16.68 11.13 -0.27
CA ASP A 379 15.53 11.40 -1.10
C ASP A 379 14.43 10.30 -1.02
N THR A 380 14.71 9.20 -0.34
CA THR A 380 13.70 8.19 -0.01
C THR A 380 13.00 8.44 1.32
N ILE A 381 13.50 9.39 2.13
CA ILE A 381 13.04 9.64 3.49
C ILE A 381 12.05 10.81 3.51
N TRP A 382 10.94 10.58 4.16
CA TRP A 382 9.89 11.55 4.43
C TRP A 382 9.63 11.63 5.93
N PHE A 383 9.32 12.82 6.42
CA PHE A 383 8.91 13.05 7.80
C PHE A 383 7.49 13.55 7.84
N THR A 384 6.71 13.02 8.81
CA THR A 384 5.39 13.56 9.15
C THR A 384 5.44 14.21 10.52
N ASP A 385 4.81 15.36 10.61
CA ASP A 385 4.62 16.09 11.87
C ASP A 385 3.19 16.62 11.92
N LYS A 386 2.66 16.84 13.12
CA LYS A 386 1.39 17.54 13.32
C LYS A 386 1.65 18.94 13.86
N ASP A 387 1.01 19.93 13.25
CA ASP A 387 0.99 21.28 13.79
C ASP A 387 0.02 21.39 15.00
N GLU A 388 -0.06 22.59 15.56
CA GLU A 388 -0.92 22.89 16.74
C GLU A 388 -2.41 22.76 16.44
N LEU A 389 -2.80 22.79 15.17
CA LEU A 389 -4.17 22.60 14.71
C LEU A 389 -4.48 21.13 14.39
N GLY A 390 -3.54 20.22 14.62
CA GLY A 390 -3.68 18.79 14.36
C GLY A 390 -3.53 18.40 12.87
N GLU A 391 -3.08 19.34 12.03
CA GLU A 391 -2.84 19.08 10.62
C GLU A 391 -1.51 18.33 10.41
N THR A 392 -1.56 17.24 9.63
CA THR A 392 -0.36 16.51 9.21
C THR A 392 0.37 17.27 8.11
N LYS A 393 1.65 17.55 8.33
CA LYS A 393 2.61 18.08 7.35
C LYS A 393 3.59 16.99 6.94
N ILE A 394 3.93 16.94 5.66
CA ILE A 394 4.86 15.97 5.09
C ILE A 394 6.06 16.73 4.51
N VAL A 395 7.26 16.36 4.92
CA VAL A 395 8.50 17.01 4.45
C VAL A 395 9.51 15.95 4.02
N ARG A 396 10.07 16.10 2.85
CA ARG A 396 11.13 15.21 2.35
C ARG A 396 12.48 15.61 2.95
N LEU A 397 13.26 14.65 3.43
CA LEU A 397 14.58 14.95 4.04
C LEU A 397 15.51 15.70 3.07
N SER A 398 15.52 15.33 1.80
CA SER A 398 16.34 15.99 0.78
C SER A 398 15.98 17.45 0.53
N SER A 399 14.75 17.88 0.84
CA SER A 399 14.29 19.28 0.68
C SER A 399 14.67 20.19 1.87
N LEU A 400 15.11 19.62 2.98
CA LEU A 400 15.47 20.40 4.19
C LEU A 400 16.82 21.11 4.11
N GLY A 401 17.56 20.96 3.02
CA GLY A 401 18.84 21.65 2.83
C GLY A 401 19.93 21.28 3.84
N LEU A 402 19.82 20.13 4.50
CA LEU A 402 20.80 19.69 5.50
C LEU A 402 22.14 19.42 4.84
N HIS A 403 23.20 19.92 5.49
CA HIS A 403 24.56 19.66 5.04
C HIS A 403 24.81 18.14 4.93
N LYS A 404 25.55 17.72 3.90
CA LYS A 404 25.80 16.29 3.61
C LYS A 404 26.40 15.52 4.80
N ASN A 405 27.22 16.17 5.61
CA ASN A 405 27.89 15.55 6.77
C ASN A 405 27.00 15.50 8.03
N LEU A 406 25.78 16.07 8.01
CA LEU A 406 24.89 16.01 9.16
C LEU A 406 24.17 14.66 9.14
N SER A 407 24.33 13.88 10.22
CA SER A 407 23.59 12.60 10.40
C SER A 407 22.10 12.88 10.55
N PRO A 408 21.23 12.30 9.68
CA PRO A 408 19.78 12.41 9.84
C PRO A 408 19.30 11.86 11.18
N TYR A 409 19.90 10.78 11.67
CA TYR A 409 19.63 10.19 12.99
C TYR A 409 19.84 11.20 14.12
N ASN A 410 21.01 11.86 14.15
CA ASN A 410 21.31 12.85 15.18
C ASN A 410 20.40 14.09 15.06
N ALA A 411 20.12 14.54 13.85
CA ALA A 411 19.21 15.65 13.61
C ALA A 411 17.78 15.34 14.08
N TYR A 412 17.29 14.12 13.85
CA TYR A 412 16.00 13.66 14.37
C TYR A 412 15.97 13.66 15.89
N LYS A 413 16.96 13.04 16.56
CA LYS A 413 17.07 13.01 18.03
C LYS A 413 17.13 14.39 18.69
N GLN A 414 17.66 15.39 17.98
CA GLN A 414 17.73 16.77 18.44
C GLN A 414 16.45 17.57 18.13
N GLY A 415 15.39 16.93 17.59
CA GLY A 415 14.16 17.62 17.22
C GLY A 415 14.29 18.61 16.06
N LYS A 416 15.37 18.52 15.27
CA LYS A 416 15.64 19.44 14.15
C LYS A 416 14.86 19.09 12.87
N LEU A 417 14.33 17.86 12.77
CA LEU A 417 13.63 17.35 11.59
C LEU A 417 12.12 17.32 11.78
N VAL A 418 11.67 16.99 12.99
CA VAL A 418 10.27 16.90 13.41
C VAL A 418 10.19 17.28 14.88
N LYS A 419 9.02 17.69 15.33
CA LYS A 419 8.73 17.87 16.75
C LYS A 419 8.77 16.49 17.43
N LEU A 420 9.64 16.33 18.41
CA LEU A 420 9.62 15.14 19.25
C LEU A 420 8.47 15.20 20.23
N PRO A 421 7.93 14.04 20.69
CA PRO A 421 6.89 14.02 21.71
C PRO A 421 7.33 14.77 22.97
N PHE A 422 6.55 15.73 23.42
CA PHE A 422 6.77 16.39 24.69
C PHE A 422 6.24 15.47 25.79
N LEU A 423 7.15 14.94 26.60
CA LEU A 423 6.78 14.15 27.76
C LEU A 423 6.57 15.09 28.94
N GLY A 424 5.36 15.09 29.48
CA GLY A 424 5.00 15.87 30.67
C GLY A 424 5.64 15.33 31.96
N SER A 425 5.12 15.76 33.11
CA SER A 425 5.54 15.24 34.41
C SER A 425 5.27 13.72 34.51
N GLN A 426 6.19 13.01 35.15
CA GLN A 426 5.96 11.60 35.55
C GLN A 426 4.89 11.46 36.64
N TYR A 427 4.51 12.56 37.29
CA TYR A 427 3.47 12.58 38.30
C TYR A 427 2.15 12.94 37.64
N ILE A 428 1.19 12.01 37.69
CA ILE A 428 -0.18 12.21 37.24
C ILE A 428 -0.99 12.69 38.43
N ASN A 429 -1.58 13.88 38.35
CA ASN A 429 -2.53 14.35 39.32
C ASN A 429 -3.87 13.61 39.09
N LEU A 430 -4.24 12.70 40.00
CA LEU A 430 -5.45 11.90 39.88
C LEU A 430 -6.69 12.63 40.42
N ASN A 431 -6.54 13.87 40.88
CA ASN A 431 -7.59 14.65 41.56
C ASN A 431 -8.12 15.84 40.72
N ASP A 432 -7.74 15.95 39.45
CA ASP A 432 -8.28 16.94 38.52
C ASP A 432 -9.38 16.37 37.62
#